data_97d3924f1c55bf6afe2709b2f29451c8
#
_entry.id   97d3924f1c55bf6afe2709b2f29451c8
#
_cell.length_a   1.000
_cell.length_b   1.000
_cell.length_c   1.000
_cell.angle_alpha   90.00
_cell.angle_beta   90.00
_cell.angle_gamma   90.00
#
_symmetry.space_group_name_H-M   'P 1'
#
loop_
_entity.id
_entity.type
_entity.pdbx_description
1 polymer ?
#
loop_
_entity_poly.entity_id
_entity_poly.type
_entity_poly.pdbx_seq_one_letter_code
_entity_poly.pdbx_strand_id
1 'polypeptide(L)'
;MKNNLIIDIEERLVRYLSQTFAGRVHDKRSCDEEDYTFPPGCVLFKDTGFQGFEPDNVRTYQPKKKPRNQELSATDKAENTMISSIRILVEHVIAGVKRCRIVHEVFRNTKAHFDDLVMEIACGLHNFRTTLRCKTLE
;
A
#
# COMPACT_ATOMS: atom_id res chain seq x y z
N MET A 1 2.68 3.18 14.96
CA MET A 1 3.35 3.59 13.71
C MET A 1 2.50 3.14 12.53
N LYS A 2 2.14 4.05 11.64
CA LYS A 2 1.28 3.78 10.48
C LYS A 2 1.74 4.62 9.31
N ASN A 3 1.96 3.99 8.15
CA ASN A 3 2.39 4.64 6.92
C ASN A 3 1.52 4.18 5.77
N ASN A 4 1.28 5.05 4.82
CA ASN A 4 0.69 4.71 3.54
C ASN A 4 1.79 4.33 2.56
N LEU A 5 1.61 3.24 1.85
CA LEU A 5 2.52 2.75 0.82
C LEU A 5 1.79 2.71 -0.52
N ILE A 6 2.41 3.25 -1.57
CA ILE A 6 1.98 3.01 -2.94
C ILE A 6 2.97 2.03 -3.57
N ILE A 7 2.46 0.92 -4.05
CA ILE A 7 3.23 -0.22 -4.54
C ILE A 7 2.94 -0.41 -6.02
N ASP A 8 4.00 -0.50 -6.80
CA ASP A 8 3.95 -0.97 -8.17
C ASP A 8 3.81 -2.50 -8.17
N ILE A 9 2.71 -2.99 -8.73
CA ILE A 9 2.35 -4.41 -8.68
C ILE A 9 3.20 -5.21 -9.67
N GLU A 10 3.54 -4.65 -10.83
CA GLU A 10 4.32 -5.34 -11.86
C GLU A 10 5.76 -5.54 -11.41
N GLU A 11 6.41 -4.47 -10.95
CA GLU A 11 7.79 -4.51 -10.48
C GLU A 11 7.93 -4.93 -9.01
N ARG A 12 6.82 -4.93 -8.24
CA ARG A 12 6.79 -5.22 -6.80
C ARG A 12 7.66 -4.30 -5.97
N LEU A 13 7.70 -3.03 -6.37
CA LEU A 13 8.47 -1.97 -5.72
C LEU A 13 7.58 -1.03 -4.94
N VAL A 14 8.08 -0.52 -3.83
CA VAL A 14 7.48 0.61 -3.12
C VAL A 14 7.85 1.88 -3.88
N ARG A 15 6.84 2.57 -4.43
CA ARG A 15 7.02 3.81 -5.19
C ARG A 15 6.85 5.06 -4.34
N TYR A 16 6.03 4.96 -3.31
CA TYR A 16 5.78 6.06 -2.40
C TYR A 16 5.64 5.56 -0.97
N LEU A 17 6.19 6.31 -0.05
CA LEU A 17 6.06 6.13 1.39
C LEU A 17 5.62 7.46 2.00
N SER A 18 4.49 7.47 2.72
CA SER A 18 4.07 8.63 3.49
C SER A 18 4.95 8.84 4.72
N GLN A 19 4.89 10.03 5.31
CA GLN A 19 5.35 10.20 6.69
C GLN A 19 4.58 9.28 7.64
N THR A 20 5.13 9.09 8.83
CA THR A 20 4.55 8.22 9.85
C THR A 20 3.43 8.92 10.60
N PHE A 21 2.25 8.33 10.58
CA PHE A 21 1.08 8.79 11.32
C PHE A 21 0.91 8.05 12.63
N ALA A 22 0.26 8.70 13.60
CA ALA A 22 -0.19 8.01 14.80
C ALA A 22 -1.19 6.90 14.46
N GLY A 23 -1.11 5.76 15.13
CA GLY A 23 -1.93 4.58 14.82
C GLY A 23 -3.46 4.80 14.88
N ARG A 24 -3.91 5.89 15.51
CA ARG A 24 -5.33 6.29 15.61
C ARG A 24 -5.84 7.08 14.40
N VAL A 25 -4.97 7.55 13.52
CA VAL A 25 -5.36 8.31 12.33
C VAL A 25 -6.07 7.39 11.35
N HIS A 26 -7.22 7.80 10.83
CA HIS A 26 -7.96 7.03 9.83
C HIS A 26 -7.25 7.07 8.48
N ASP A 27 -7.25 5.96 7.72
CA ASP A 27 -6.51 5.82 6.47
C ASP A 27 -6.86 6.90 5.44
N LYS A 28 -8.15 7.20 5.27
CA LYS A 28 -8.59 8.28 4.38
C LYS A 28 -7.98 9.62 4.78
N ARG A 29 -8.01 9.96 6.08
CA ARG A 29 -7.47 11.22 6.56
C ARG A 29 -5.97 11.35 6.31
N SER A 30 -5.20 10.28 6.52
CA SER A 30 -3.78 10.28 6.20
C SER A 30 -3.52 10.47 4.70
N CYS A 31 -4.41 10.00 3.83
CA CYS A 31 -4.33 10.27 2.39
C CYS A 31 -4.70 11.70 2.02
N ASP A 32 -5.70 12.27 2.67
CA ASP A 32 -6.14 13.65 2.40
C ASP A 32 -5.10 14.69 2.86
N GLU A 33 -4.26 14.34 3.85
CA GLU A 33 -3.16 15.19 4.33
C GLU A 33 -1.90 15.12 3.43
N GLU A 34 -1.85 14.14 2.52
CA GLU A 34 -0.75 13.93 1.58
C GLU A 34 -1.17 14.36 0.17
N ASP A 35 -0.33 15.09 -0.52
CA ASP A 35 -0.58 15.55 -1.90
C ASP A 35 -0.02 14.54 -2.91
N TYR A 36 -0.83 13.52 -3.23
CA TYR A 36 -0.43 12.47 -4.17
C TYR A 36 -0.55 12.93 -5.61
N THR A 37 0.53 12.79 -6.36
CA THR A 37 0.55 12.97 -7.82
C THR A 37 0.74 11.63 -8.51
N PHE A 38 -0.23 11.23 -9.32
CA PHE A 38 -0.18 9.97 -10.06
C PHE A 38 0.14 10.20 -11.53
N PRO A 39 0.91 9.30 -12.18
CA PRO A 39 1.13 9.35 -13.62
C PRO A 39 -0.19 9.24 -14.39
N PRO A 40 -0.30 9.89 -15.57
CA PRO A 40 -1.48 9.78 -16.40
C PRO A 40 -1.73 8.32 -16.84
N GLY A 41 -2.99 7.88 -16.85
CA GLY A 41 -3.39 6.51 -17.21
C GLY A 41 -3.16 5.47 -16.11
N CYS A 42 -2.76 5.90 -14.92
CA CYS A 42 -2.57 5.04 -13.77
C CYS A 42 -3.91 4.45 -13.28
N VAL A 43 -3.87 3.21 -12.81
CA VAL A 43 -4.97 2.53 -12.15
C VAL A 43 -4.58 2.25 -10.71
N LEU A 44 -5.41 2.68 -9.75
CA LEU A 44 -5.15 2.54 -8.34
C LEU A 44 -6.08 1.51 -7.71
N PHE A 45 -5.51 0.49 -7.10
CA PHE A 45 -6.23 -0.47 -6.25
C PHE A 45 -6.07 -0.05 -4.80
N LYS A 46 -7.18 0.16 -4.10
CA LYS A 46 -7.17 0.60 -2.70
C LYS A 46 -7.92 -0.36 -1.79
N ASP A 47 -7.47 -0.48 -0.55
CA ASP A 47 -8.15 -1.27 0.48
C ASP A 47 -9.40 -0.52 1.00
N THR A 48 -10.29 -1.23 1.67
CA THR A 48 -11.54 -0.69 2.23
C THR A 48 -11.32 0.45 3.22
N GLY A 49 -10.16 0.52 3.88
CA GLY A 49 -9.79 1.63 4.76
C GLY A 49 -9.67 2.98 4.08
N PHE A 50 -9.45 3.00 2.76
CA PHE A 50 -9.30 4.21 1.94
C PHE A 50 -10.60 4.61 1.22
N GLN A 51 -11.75 4.19 1.74
CA GLN A 51 -13.04 4.54 1.18
C GLN A 51 -13.24 6.07 1.16
N GLY A 52 -13.64 6.60 0.00
CA GLY A 52 -13.84 8.04 -0.21
C GLY A 52 -12.57 8.81 -0.59
N PHE A 53 -11.41 8.16 -0.71
CA PHE A 53 -10.23 8.75 -1.33
C PHE A 53 -10.30 8.52 -2.85
N GLU A 54 -10.55 9.59 -3.61
CA GLU A 54 -10.70 9.56 -5.07
C GLU A 54 -9.79 10.63 -5.68
N PRO A 55 -8.52 10.28 -6.00
CA PRO A 55 -7.59 11.22 -6.61
C PRO A 55 -8.01 11.57 -8.03
N ASP A 56 -7.74 12.81 -8.45
CA ASP A 56 -8.06 13.30 -9.78
C ASP A 56 -7.31 12.53 -10.88
N ASN A 57 -7.98 12.31 -12.00
CA ASN A 57 -7.44 11.65 -13.19
C ASN A 57 -6.91 10.22 -13.00
N VAL A 58 -7.33 9.52 -11.94
CA VAL A 58 -6.95 8.13 -11.65
C VAL A 58 -8.19 7.26 -11.54
N ARG A 59 -8.20 6.14 -12.26
CA ARG A 59 -9.25 5.14 -12.11
C ARG A 59 -8.96 4.31 -10.85
N THR A 60 -9.91 4.30 -9.91
CA THR A 60 -9.79 3.59 -8.64
C THR A 60 -10.62 2.31 -8.62
N TYR A 61 -10.09 1.25 -8.03
CA TYR A 61 -10.79 0.00 -7.76
C TYR A 61 -10.72 -0.33 -6.28
N GLN A 62 -11.84 -0.77 -5.72
CA GLN A 62 -11.98 -1.14 -4.33
C GLN A 62 -12.93 -2.32 -4.18
N PRO A 63 -12.69 -3.26 -3.24
CA PRO A 63 -13.58 -4.39 -3.02
C PRO A 63 -14.99 -3.93 -2.66
N LYS A 64 -15.98 -4.47 -3.35
CA LYS A 64 -17.39 -4.20 -3.10
C LYS A 64 -17.89 -5.05 -1.93
N LYS A 65 -18.52 -4.42 -0.95
CA LYS A 65 -19.15 -5.12 0.17
C LYS A 65 -20.46 -5.76 -0.28
N LYS A 66 -20.72 -6.98 0.20
CA LYS A 66 -22.02 -7.64 -0.01
C LYS A 66 -23.13 -6.81 0.66
N PRO A 67 -24.17 -6.39 -0.09
CA PRO A 67 -25.33 -5.71 0.50
C PRO A 67 -26.08 -6.62 1.47
N ARG A 68 -26.78 -6.01 2.44
CA ARG A 68 -27.66 -6.77 3.33
C ARG A 68 -28.77 -7.45 2.52
N ASN A 69 -28.95 -8.75 2.65
CA ASN A 69 -30.01 -9.54 1.98
C ASN A 69 -29.95 -9.62 0.45
N GLN A 70 -28.80 -9.31 -0.16
CA GLN A 70 -28.61 -9.48 -1.60
C GLN A 70 -27.28 -10.21 -1.89
N GLU A 71 -27.25 -10.96 -2.98
CA GLU A 71 -25.99 -11.56 -3.48
C GLU A 71 -25.27 -10.55 -4.37
N LEU A 72 -23.93 -10.62 -4.36
CA LEU A 72 -23.11 -9.88 -5.30
C LEU A 72 -23.35 -10.42 -6.72
N SER A 73 -23.38 -9.53 -7.73
CA SER A 73 -23.44 -9.93 -9.12
C SER A 73 -22.21 -10.77 -9.51
N ALA A 74 -22.32 -11.57 -10.58
CA ALA A 74 -21.20 -12.35 -11.10
C ALA A 74 -20.00 -11.45 -11.47
N THR A 75 -20.27 -10.26 -12.02
CA THR A 75 -19.26 -9.25 -12.36
C THR A 75 -18.56 -8.72 -11.10
N ASP A 76 -19.30 -8.40 -10.04
CA ASP A 76 -18.75 -7.91 -8.79
C ASP A 76 -17.91 -8.98 -8.07
N LYS A 77 -18.33 -10.24 -8.15
CA LYS A 77 -17.56 -11.37 -7.61
C LYS A 77 -16.23 -11.55 -8.36
N ALA A 78 -16.24 -11.45 -9.68
CA ALA A 78 -15.04 -11.55 -10.50
C ALA A 78 -14.07 -10.38 -10.23
N GLU A 79 -14.58 -9.17 -10.11
CA GLU A 79 -13.80 -7.98 -9.77
C GLU A 79 -13.17 -8.09 -8.39
N ASN A 80 -13.93 -8.53 -7.38
CA ASN A 80 -13.42 -8.77 -6.03
C ASN A 80 -12.33 -9.86 -6.00
N THR A 81 -12.45 -10.90 -6.82
CA THR A 81 -11.43 -11.95 -6.94
C THR A 81 -10.14 -11.39 -7.53
N MET A 82 -10.22 -10.55 -8.56
CA MET A 82 -9.06 -9.88 -9.14
C MET A 82 -8.38 -8.97 -8.11
N ILE A 83 -9.14 -8.16 -7.40
CA ILE A 83 -8.61 -7.27 -6.34
C ILE A 83 -7.94 -8.08 -5.23
N SER A 84 -8.51 -9.23 -4.85
CA SER A 84 -7.90 -10.12 -3.85
C SER A 84 -6.55 -10.67 -4.30
N SER A 85 -6.39 -11.02 -5.57
CA SER A 85 -5.11 -11.47 -6.13
C SER A 85 -4.05 -10.38 -6.07
N ILE A 86 -4.43 -9.14 -6.38
CA ILE A 86 -3.55 -7.97 -6.28
C ILE A 86 -3.15 -7.73 -4.82
N ARG A 87 -4.09 -7.84 -3.89
CA ARG A 87 -3.82 -7.70 -2.46
C ARG A 87 -2.76 -8.67 -1.96
N ILE A 88 -2.77 -9.91 -2.42
CA ILE A 88 -1.72 -10.89 -2.06
C ILE A 88 -0.34 -10.40 -2.49
N LEU A 89 -0.21 -9.81 -3.69
CA LEU A 89 1.07 -9.25 -4.16
C LEU A 89 1.52 -8.08 -3.28
N VAL A 90 0.59 -7.20 -2.89
CA VAL A 90 0.87 -6.10 -1.98
C VAL A 90 1.33 -6.62 -0.61
N GLU A 91 0.67 -7.64 -0.06
CA GLU A 91 1.06 -8.28 1.19
C GLU A 91 2.46 -8.89 1.13
N HIS A 92 2.86 -9.47 -0.01
CA HIS A 92 4.22 -9.97 -0.21
C HIS A 92 5.26 -8.84 -0.17
N VAL A 93 4.97 -7.67 -0.77
CA VAL A 93 5.86 -6.51 -0.71
C VAL A 93 5.97 -6.00 0.72
N ILE A 94 4.86 -5.85 1.41
CA ILE A 94 4.82 -5.43 2.83
C ILE A 94 5.60 -6.40 3.71
N ALA A 95 5.46 -7.70 3.49
CA ALA A 95 6.25 -8.71 4.19
C ALA A 95 7.76 -8.57 3.89
N GLY A 96 8.11 -8.20 2.67
CA GLY A 96 9.48 -7.90 2.27
C GLY A 96 10.09 -6.71 3.01
N VAL A 97 9.30 -5.63 3.21
CA VAL A 97 9.70 -4.47 4.03
C VAL A 97 9.83 -4.87 5.50
N LYS A 98 8.86 -5.62 6.04
CA LYS A 98 8.83 -6.09 7.43
C LYS A 98 9.92 -7.11 7.79
N ARG A 99 10.74 -7.58 6.84
CA ARG A 99 11.98 -8.31 7.13
C ARG A 99 12.94 -7.50 8.01
N CYS A 100 12.90 -6.19 7.92
CA CYS A 100 13.54 -5.33 8.90
C CYS A 100 12.72 -5.36 10.19
N ARG A 101 13.13 -6.17 11.17
CA ARG A 101 12.37 -6.45 12.40
C ARG A 101 11.99 -5.18 13.17
N ILE A 102 12.81 -4.14 13.10
CA ILE A 102 12.54 -2.84 13.72
C ILE A 102 11.22 -2.21 13.21
N VAL A 103 10.80 -2.50 11.98
CA VAL A 103 9.51 -2.03 11.41
C VAL A 103 8.33 -2.84 11.93
N HIS A 104 8.56 -4.10 12.27
CA HIS A 104 7.53 -5.02 12.73
C HIS A 104 7.30 -4.95 14.25
N GLU A 105 8.37 -4.73 15.02
CA GLU A 105 8.33 -4.70 16.48
C GLU A 105 7.84 -3.35 17.03
N VAL A 106 7.53 -3.32 18.31
CA VAL A 106 7.15 -2.07 18.99
C VAL A 106 8.30 -1.09 18.92
N PHE A 107 8.08 0.01 18.23
CA PHE A 107 9.07 1.06 18.09
C PHE A 107 9.24 1.83 19.40
N ARG A 108 10.40 1.76 20.01
CA ARG A 108 10.69 2.34 21.34
C ARG A 108 11.54 3.61 21.28
N ASN A 109 12.02 3.98 20.09
CA ASN A 109 12.84 5.17 19.93
C ASN A 109 11.93 6.41 19.91
N THR A 110 12.24 7.40 20.74
CA THR A 110 11.48 8.65 20.85
C THR A 110 12.12 9.82 20.11
N LYS A 111 13.19 9.58 19.37
CA LYS A 111 13.86 10.61 18.58
C LYS A 111 12.95 11.04 17.43
N ALA A 112 12.73 12.35 17.27
CA ALA A 112 11.89 12.91 16.23
C ALA A 112 12.32 12.42 14.84
N HIS A 113 11.34 12.06 14.00
CA HIS A 113 11.51 11.59 12.61
C HIS A 113 12.41 10.34 12.44
N PHE A 114 12.73 9.66 13.52
CA PHE A 114 13.53 8.44 13.42
C PHE A 114 12.73 7.25 12.90
N ASP A 115 11.44 7.23 13.14
CA ASP A 115 10.47 6.29 12.60
C ASP A 115 10.35 6.41 11.07
N ASP A 116 10.29 7.64 10.54
CA ASP A 116 10.29 7.90 9.10
C ASP A 116 11.57 7.37 8.43
N LEU A 117 12.73 7.70 9.00
CA LEU A 117 14.02 7.23 8.51
C LEU A 117 14.11 5.71 8.47
N VAL A 118 13.63 5.03 9.51
CA VAL A 118 13.63 3.57 9.59
C VAL A 118 12.74 2.96 8.49
N MET A 119 11.57 3.56 8.26
CA MET A 119 10.67 3.10 7.19
C MET A 119 11.25 3.32 5.80
N GLU A 120 11.89 4.48 5.55
CA GLU A 120 12.58 4.76 4.29
C GLU A 120 13.68 3.73 4.00
N ILE A 121 14.53 3.44 4.98
CA ILE A 121 15.60 2.45 4.85
C ILE A 121 15.02 1.06 4.58
N ALA A 122 13.97 0.66 5.28
CA ALA A 122 13.35 -0.65 5.11
C ALA A 122 12.72 -0.81 3.71
N CYS A 123 12.04 0.21 3.21
CA CYS A 123 11.48 0.24 1.85
C CYS A 123 12.60 0.26 0.79
N GLY A 124 13.64 1.05 0.99
CA GLY A 124 14.81 1.09 0.11
C GLY A 124 15.53 -0.25 0.00
N LEU A 125 15.74 -0.95 1.13
CA LEU A 125 16.32 -2.29 1.16
C LEU A 125 15.43 -3.34 0.49
N HIS A 126 14.11 -3.23 0.61
CA HIS A 126 13.18 -4.09 -0.11
C HIS A 126 13.31 -3.87 -1.62
N ASN A 127 13.25 -2.63 -2.07
CA ASN A 127 13.37 -2.27 -3.48
C ASN A 127 14.71 -2.74 -4.07
N PHE A 128 15.81 -2.49 -3.39
CA PHE A 128 17.14 -2.92 -3.81
C PHE A 128 17.22 -4.44 -4.00
N ARG A 129 16.74 -5.22 -3.04
CA ARG A 129 16.71 -6.70 -3.15
C ARG A 129 15.84 -7.17 -4.31
N THR A 130 14.70 -6.54 -4.53
CA THR A 130 13.77 -6.92 -5.59
C THR A 130 14.38 -6.64 -6.96
N THR A 131 14.98 -5.48 -7.15
CA THR A 131 15.66 -5.10 -8.40
C THR A 131 16.82 -6.03 -8.73
N LEU A 132 17.62 -6.43 -7.73
CA LEU A 132 18.73 -7.37 -7.97
C LEU A 132 18.24 -8.76 -8.39
N ARG A 133 17.13 -9.25 -7.81
CA ARG A 133 16.55 -10.54 -8.19
C ARG A 133 16.07 -10.57 -9.64
N CYS A 134 15.44 -9.49 -10.11
CA CYS A 134 15.01 -9.41 -11.50
C CYS A 134 16.19 -9.47 -12.48
N LYS A 135 17.31 -8.81 -12.16
CA LYS A 135 18.52 -8.83 -13.00
C LYS A 135 19.25 -10.17 -13.04
N THR A 136 19.05 -11.04 -12.07
CA THR A 136 19.73 -12.37 -12.00
C THR A 136 19.00 -13.43 -12.80
N LEU A 137 17.76 -13.15 -13.25
CA LEU A 137 16.91 -14.06 -14.02
C LEU A 137 16.93 -13.78 -15.54
N GLU A 138 17.65 -12.76 -15.98
CA GLU A 138 17.97 -12.46 -17.38
C GLU A 138 19.37 -13.02 -17.74
#